data_066ef68acf3271de4bae8dcc46f8ac49
#
_entry.id   066ef68acf3271de4bae8dcc46f8ac49
#
_cell.length_a   1.000
_cell.length_b   1.000
_cell.length_c   1.000
_cell.angle_alpha   90.00
_cell.angle_beta   90.00
_cell.angle_gamma   90.00
#
_symmetry.space_group_name_H-M   'P 1'
#
loop_
_entity.id
_entity.type
_entity.pdbx_description
1 polymer ?
#
loop_
_entity_poly.entity_id
_entity_poly.type
_entity_poly.pdbx_seq_one_letter_code
_entity_poly.pdbx_strand_id
1 'polypeptide(L)'
;LLAISLYLVTLSDQSINVALERLDLPLPLPEIHGLCCGLLCSMSSTAAKTRWFTELLDAAALKSDAVASKASELKVLDEWFSETLASLNDVELEFAPAMPDDALPVALRIRALGEFCGGFTYGLGIALSQRGQKPIPADTLEIIEDFQAIESADSGESDMQQGTQGALQRDFPPRSKDGSESEDGQVVGVIDTGEQQEVMYNELLEYVRVGVLLVLEELRPVTNVTQVKPS
;
A
#
# COMPACT_ATOMS: atom_id res chain seq x y z
N LEU A 1 18.90 -14.25 34.78
CA LEU A 1 18.92 -13.94 33.35
C LEU A 1 17.69 -13.15 33.04
N LEU A 2 17.80 -11.81 33.12
CA LEU A 2 16.76 -10.84 32.78
C LEU A 2 16.66 -10.78 31.24
N ALA A 3 15.55 -11.24 30.71
CA ALA A 3 15.16 -10.96 29.34
C ALA A 3 14.86 -9.46 29.26
N ILE A 4 15.77 -8.70 28.67
CA ILE A 4 15.51 -7.34 28.24
C ILE A 4 14.67 -7.50 26.97
N SER A 5 13.34 -7.49 27.14
CA SER A 5 12.42 -7.28 26.04
C SER A 5 12.66 -5.85 25.55
N LEU A 6 13.41 -5.72 24.46
CA LEU A 6 13.42 -4.47 23.70
C LEU A 6 11.99 -4.29 23.17
N TYR A 7 11.19 -3.49 23.85
CA TYR A 7 10.02 -2.88 23.25
C TYR A 7 10.53 -2.01 22.09
N LEU A 8 10.48 -2.52 20.87
CA LEU A 8 10.47 -1.65 19.71
C LEU A 8 9.23 -0.77 19.87
N VAL A 9 9.45 0.48 20.20
CA VAL A 9 8.39 1.50 20.16
C VAL A 9 8.16 1.78 18.68
N THR A 10 7.17 1.11 18.09
CA THR A 10 6.70 1.45 16.74
C THR A 10 6.21 2.89 16.75
N LEU A 11 6.61 3.65 15.75
CA LEU A 11 6.12 5.01 15.58
C LEU A 11 4.59 4.96 15.39
N SER A 12 3.88 5.78 16.17
CA SER A 12 2.44 5.90 15.96
C SER A 12 2.16 6.69 14.69
N ASP A 13 1.12 6.31 13.94
CA ASP A 13 0.65 7.05 12.76
C ASP A 13 0.43 8.53 13.05
N GLN A 14 0.04 8.86 14.28
CA GLN A 14 -0.09 10.25 14.73
C GLN A 14 1.23 11.00 14.71
N SER A 15 2.34 10.38 15.11
CA SER A 15 3.67 11.01 15.08
C SER A 15 4.13 11.28 13.65
N ILE A 16 3.83 10.35 12.76
CA ILE A 16 4.16 10.45 11.33
C ILE A 16 3.32 11.55 10.69
N ASN A 17 1.99 11.57 10.90
CA ASN A 17 1.10 12.61 10.38
C ASN A 17 1.54 14.02 10.83
N VAL A 18 1.90 14.20 12.10
CA VAL A 18 2.43 15.47 12.61
C VAL A 18 3.72 15.87 11.89
N ALA A 19 4.61 14.92 11.59
CA ALA A 19 5.84 15.20 10.84
C ALA A 19 5.53 15.64 9.40
N LEU A 20 4.60 14.94 8.73
CA LEU A 20 4.16 15.28 7.37
C LEU A 20 3.54 16.68 7.29
N GLU A 21 2.64 16.99 8.21
CA GLU A 21 2.03 18.34 8.32
C GLU A 21 3.09 19.43 8.50
N ARG A 22 4.05 19.21 9.41
CA ARG A 22 5.13 20.19 9.65
C ARG A 22 6.09 20.33 8.49
N LEU A 23 6.21 19.34 7.64
CA LEU A 23 6.98 19.38 6.39
C LEU A 23 6.20 20.03 5.24
N ASP A 24 4.93 20.41 5.45
CA ASP A 24 4.02 20.89 4.41
C ASP A 24 3.93 19.93 3.22
N LEU A 25 4.00 18.62 3.49
CA LEU A 25 3.88 17.58 2.45
C LEU A 25 2.43 17.48 1.96
N PRO A 26 2.19 17.68 0.65
CA PRO A 26 0.83 17.66 0.08
C PRO A 26 0.32 16.24 -0.20
N LEU A 27 1.05 15.21 0.22
CA LEU A 27 0.74 13.81 -0.03
C LEU A 27 0.15 13.15 1.22
N PRO A 28 -0.88 12.32 1.10
CA PRO A 28 -1.44 11.57 2.22
C PRO A 28 -0.49 10.43 2.66
N LEU A 29 -0.61 10.06 3.94
CA LEU A 29 0.21 9.01 4.55
C LEU A 29 0.19 7.68 3.76
N PRO A 30 -0.97 7.17 3.30
CA PRO A 30 -1.01 5.95 2.52
C PRO A 30 -0.20 6.02 1.22
N GLU A 31 -0.29 7.13 0.49
CA GLU A 31 0.47 7.34 -0.75
C GLU A 31 1.99 7.35 -0.50
N ILE A 32 2.43 8.04 0.54
CA ILE A 32 3.83 8.10 0.95
C ILE A 32 4.35 6.70 1.35
N HIS A 33 3.51 5.92 2.03
CA HIS A 33 3.84 4.54 2.40
C HIS A 33 3.92 3.63 1.17
N GLY A 34 2.95 3.73 0.27
CA GLY A 34 2.95 3.01 -1.00
C GLY A 34 4.23 3.30 -1.80
N LEU A 35 4.59 4.58 -1.96
CA LEU A 35 5.84 4.99 -2.61
C LEU A 35 7.07 4.31 -1.99
N CYS A 36 7.16 4.29 -0.66
CA CYS A 36 8.24 3.60 0.05
C CYS A 36 8.31 2.12 -0.30
N CYS A 37 7.18 1.43 -0.21
CA CYS A 37 7.07 -0.01 -0.50
C CYS A 37 7.43 -0.33 -1.97
N GLY A 38 6.91 0.44 -2.92
CA GLY A 38 7.19 0.26 -4.34
C GLY A 38 8.69 0.40 -4.68
N LEU A 39 9.37 1.39 -4.09
CA LEU A 39 10.83 1.56 -4.24
C LEU A 39 11.59 0.37 -3.64
N LEU A 40 11.18 -0.10 -2.47
CA LEU A 40 11.83 -1.20 -1.74
C LEU A 40 11.70 -2.55 -2.45
N CYS A 41 10.69 -2.74 -3.30
CA CYS A 41 10.50 -4.00 -4.04
C CYS A 41 11.64 -4.30 -5.02
N SER A 42 12.31 -3.29 -5.59
CA SER A 42 13.31 -3.53 -6.66
C SER A 42 14.62 -2.80 -6.46
N MET A 43 14.74 -1.89 -5.50
CA MET A 43 15.97 -1.15 -5.18
C MET A 43 16.64 -1.69 -3.92
N SER A 44 17.96 -1.47 -3.79
CA SER A 44 18.61 -1.68 -2.48
C SER A 44 18.04 -0.68 -1.46
N SER A 45 18.01 -1.06 -0.19
CA SER A 45 17.46 -0.22 0.89
C SER A 45 18.07 1.19 0.92
N THR A 46 19.39 1.30 0.70
CA THR A 46 20.07 2.60 0.65
C THR A 46 19.61 3.45 -0.53
N ALA A 47 19.50 2.84 -1.72
CA ALA A 47 19.07 3.57 -2.92
C ALA A 47 17.58 3.95 -2.83
N ALA A 48 16.73 3.05 -2.34
CA ALA A 48 15.32 3.29 -2.09
C ALA A 48 15.12 4.45 -1.10
N LYS A 49 15.85 4.44 0.02
CA LYS A 49 15.81 5.52 1.03
C LYS A 49 16.17 6.87 0.44
N THR A 50 17.28 6.93 -0.28
CA THR A 50 17.74 8.18 -0.92
C THR A 50 16.69 8.69 -1.91
N ARG A 51 16.13 7.79 -2.74
CA ARG A 51 15.11 8.17 -3.73
C ARG A 51 13.83 8.62 -3.05
N TRP A 52 13.35 7.90 -2.06
CA TRP A 52 12.15 8.23 -1.30
C TRP A 52 12.24 9.62 -0.68
N PHE A 53 13.34 9.93 0.03
CA PHE A 53 13.55 11.28 0.56
C PHE A 53 13.62 12.36 -0.53
N THR A 54 14.20 12.05 -1.69
CA THR A 54 14.23 12.99 -2.81
C THR A 54 12.82 13.33 -3.27
N GLU A 55 11.96 12.33 -3.47
CA GLU A 55 10.56 12.53 -3.87
C GLU A 55 9.79 13.36 -2.83
N LEU A 56 9.96 13.07 -1.55
CA LEU A 56 9.27 13.81 -0.48
C LEU A 56 9.74 15.27 -0.37
N LEU A 57 11.05 15.51 -0.46
CA LEU A 57 11.60 16.86 -0.38
C LEU A 57 11.21 17.70 -1.61
N ASP A 58 11.15 17.09 -2.78
CA ASP A 58 10.68 17.73 -4.01
C ASP A 58 9.18 18.05 -3.93
N ALA A 59 8.35 17.12 -3.43
CA ALA A 59 6.92 17.33 -3.22
C ALA A 59 6.63 18.46 -2.20
N ALA A 60 7.41 18.53 -1.11
CA ALA A 60 7.33 19.60 -0.12
C ALA A 60 7.90 20.93 -0.62
N ALA A 61 8.50 20.97 -1.83
CA ALA A 61 9.25 22.11 -2.34
C ALA A 61 10.28 22.67 -1.33
N LEU A 62 10.87 21.79 -0.53
CA LEU A 62 11.76 22.17 0.57
C LEU A 62 13.11 22.59 0.03
N LYS A 63 13.46 23.83 0.28
CA LYS A 63 14.77 24.36 -0.12
C LYS A 63 15.88 23.79 0.77
N SER A 64 17.07 23.62 0.21
CA SER A 64 18.23 23.03 0.90
C SER A 64 18.61 23.75 2.21
N ASP A 65 18.38 25.05 2.30
CA ASP A 65 18.65 25.87 3.50
C ASP A 65 17.61 25.62 4.61
N ALA A 66 16.39 25.21 4.25
CA ALA A 66 15.33 24.89 5.20
C ALA A 66 15.41 23.44 5.73
N VAL A 67 16.10 22.52 5.07
CA VAL A 67 16.21 21.10 5.46
C VAL A 67 16.75 20.96 6.89
N ALA A 68 17.78 21.76 7.25
CA ALA A 68 18.36 21.70 8.58
C ALA A 68 17.37 22.07 9.70
N SER A 69 16.41 22.95 9.42
CA SER A 69 15.37 23.36 10.37
C SER A 69 14.27 22.31 10.57
N LYS A 70 14.20 21.31 9.68
CA LYS A 70 13.21 20.20 9.69
C LYS A 70 13.83 18.86 10.11
N ALA A 71 15.01 18.90 10.73
CA ALA A 71 15.77 17.69 11.08
C ALA A 71 15.00 16.71 11.99
N SER A 72 14.13 17.23 12.88
CA SER A 72 13.31 16.40 13.77
C SER A 72 12.23 15.63 13.00
N GLU A 73 11.57 16.28 12.06
CA GLU A 73 10.55 15.69 11.21
C GLU A 73 11.15 14.65 10.25
N LEU A 74 12.27 15.01 9.64
CA LEU A 74 13.01 14.08 8.76
C LEU A 74 13.52 12.85 9.50
N LYS A 75 13.87 12.98 10.79
CA LYS A 75 14.27 11.85 11.64
C LYS A 75 13.09 10.89 11.85
N VAL A 76 11.88 11.41 12.11
CA VAL A 76 10.67 10.57 12.24
C VAL A 76 10.44 9.78 10.95
N LEU A 77 10.56 10.41 9.79
CA LEU A 77 10.42 9.71 8.50
C LEU A 77 11.53 8.69 8.27
N ASP A 78 12.76 8.96 8.72
CA ASP A 78 13.88 8.02 8.64
C ASP A 78 13.64 6.76 9.48
N GLU A 79 13.12 6.92 10.67
CA GLU A 79 12.73 5.84 11.57
C GLU A 79 11.58 5.02 10.94
N TRP A 80 10.55 5.69 10.42
CA TRP A 80 9.43 5.03 9.75
C TRP A 80 9.85 4.25 8.50
N PHE A 81 10.73 4.80 7.65
CA PHE A 81 11.32 4.05 6.54
C PHE A 81 11.99 2.75 7.02
N SER A 82 12.70 2.83 8.13
CA SER A 82 13.42 1.68 8.68
C SER A 82 12.45 0.63 9.26
N GLU A 83 11.35 1.04 9.87
CA GLU A 83 10.26 0.17 10.34
C GLU A 83 9.54 -0.50 9.16
N THR A 84 9.22 0.26 8.09
CA THR A 84 8.63 -0.29 6.86
C THR A 84 9.54 -1.34 6.23
N LEU A 85 10.84 -1.05 6.13
CA LEU A 85 11.81 -2.02 5.61
C LEU A 85 11.88 -3.29 6.48
N ALA A 86 11.83 -3.16 7.79
CA ALA A 86 11.84 -4.29 8.71
C ALA A 86 10.57 -5.14 8.56
N SER A 87 9.40 -4.51 8.51
CA SER A 87 8.09 -5.14 8.35
C SER A 87 7.98 -5.90 7.01
N LEU A 88 8.48 -5.32 5.90
CA LEU A 88 8.51 -6.00 4.59
C LEU A 88 9.45 -7.22 4.56
N ASN A 89 10.44 -7.30 5.46
CA ASN A 89 11.37 -8.42 5.55
C ASN A 89 11.07 -9.36 6.73
N ASP A 90 9.95 -9.14 7.40
CA ASP A 90 9.57 -9.97 8.53
C ASP A 90 9.17 -11.38 8.09
N VAL A 91 9.66 -12.38 8.82
CA VAL A 91 9.39 -13.81 8.53
C VAL A 91 7.95 -14.22 8.87
N GLU A 92 7.32 -13.50 9.79
CA GLU A 92 5.91 -13.70 10.15
C GLU A 92 4.95 -13.05 9.17
N LEU A 93 5.47 -12.33 8.17
CA LEU A 93 4.70 -11.62 7.13
C LEU A 93 3.69 -10.62 7.73
N GLU A 94 4.06 -9.96 8.82
CA GLU A 94 3.21 -8.99 9.53
C GLU A 94 3.13 -7.61 8.84
N PHE A 95 3.70 -7.48 7.64
CA PHE A 95 3.56 -6.23 6.88
C PHE A 95 2.08 -5.85 6.71
N ALA A 96 1.76 -4.60 6.97
CA ALA A 96 0.46 -4.01 6.68
C ALA A 96 0.65 -2.62 6.04
N PRO A 97 -0.15 -2.26 5.03
CA PRO A 97 -0.23 -0.89 4.55
C PRO A 97 -0.65 0.08 5.67
N ALA A 98 -0.09 1.28 5.70
CA ALA A 98 -0.51 2.32 6.63
C ALA A 98 -1.88 2.87 6.20
N MET A 99 -2.92 2.47 6.92
CA MET A 99 -4.31 2.83 6.63
C MET A 99 -4.87 3.69 7.76
N PRO A 100 -5.87 4.53 7.49
CA PRO A 100 -6.56 5.28 8.52
C PRO A 100 -7.33 4.34 9.46
N ASP A 101 -7.68 4.88 10.65
CA ASP A 101 -8.40 4.17 11.71
C ASP A 101 -9.70 3.52 11.22
N ASP A 102 -9.97 2.29 11.68
CA ASP A 102 -11.17 1.52 11.34
C ASP A 102 -12.48 2.19 11.77
N ALA A 103 -12.43 3.16 12.67
CA ALA A 103 -13.59 3.98 13.05
C ALA A 103 -14.02 4.97 11.96
N LEU A 104 -13.18 5.20 10.93
CA LEU A 104 -13.56 6.05 9.81
C LEU A 104 -14.50 5.32 8.85
N PRO A 105 -15.39 6.07 8.15
CA PRO A 105 -16.24 5.50 7.11
C PRO A 105 -15.45 4.68 6.10
N VAL A 106 -16.00 3.52 5.71
CA VAL A 106 -15.34 2.59 4.77
C VAL A 106 -14.94 3.26 3.45
N ALA A 107 -15.74 4.22 2.96
CA ALA A 107 -15.42 4.99 1.76
C ALA A 107 -14.11 5.75 1.86
N LEU A 108 -13.79 6.34 3.04
CA LEU A 108 -12.52 7.02 3.26
C LEU A 108 -11.34 6.05 3.35
N ARG A 109 -11.58 4.85 3.87
CA ARG A 109 -10.56 3.79 3.94
C ARG A 109 -10.29 3.17 2.57
N ILE A 110 -11.32 3.01 1.72
CA ILE A 110 -11.17 2.60 0.31
C ILE A 110 -10.34 3.62 -0.45
N ARG A 111 -10.64 4.91 -0.26
CA ARG A 111 -9.85 5.99 -0.85
C ARG A 111 -8.38 5.92 -0.43
N ALA A 112 -8.11 5.79 0.85
CA ALA A 112 -6.76 5.65 1.37
C ALA A 112 -6.02 4.44 0.77
N LEU A 113 -6.73 3.35 0.50
CA LEU A 113 -6.17 2.18 -0.16
C LEU A 113 -5.83 2.47 -1.63
N GLY A 114 -6.67 3.24 -2.34
CA GLY A 114 -6.36 3.75 -3.68
C GLY A 114 -5.11 4.64 -3.70
N GLU A 115 -5.01 5.56 -2.74
CA GLU A 115 -3.82 6.42 -2.54
C GLU A 115 -2.56 5.58 -2.30
N PHE A 116 -2.64 4.53 -1.49
CA PHE A 116 -1.53 3.60 -1.29
C PHE A 116 -1.14 2.88 -2.59
N CYS A 117 -2.10 2.37 -3.34
CA CYS A 117 -1.87 1.70 -4.62
C CYS A 117 -1.21 2.63 -5.64
N GLY A 118 -1.64 3.89 -5.73
CA GLY A 118 -1.04 4.91 -6.58
C GLY A 118 0.41 5.20 -6.21
N GLY A 119 0.67 5.43 -4.92
CA GLY A 119 2.03 5.60 -4.41
C GLY A 119 2.92 4.38 -4.70
N PHE A 120 2.41 3.16 -4.49
CA PHE A 120 3.13 1.93 -4.75
C PHE A 120 3.50 1.77 -6.22
N THR A 121 2.55 1.94 -7.14
CA THR A 121 2.79 1.80 -8.59
C THR A 121 3.74 2.86 -9.11
N TYR A 122 3.66 4.09 -8.59
CA TYR A 122 4.61 5.16 -8.89
C TYR A 122 6.03 4.81 -8.41
N GLY A 123 6.19 4.40 -7.14
CA GLY A 123 7.48 4.01 -6.57
C GLY A 123 8.10 2.81 -7.29
N LEU A 124 7.29 1.81 -7.60
CA LEU A 124 7.71 0.64 -8.34
C LEU A 124 8.14 1.01 -9.77
N GLY A 125 7.41 1.90 -10.45
CA GLY A 125 7.77 2.42 -11.76
C GLY A 125 9.15 3.07 -11.78
N ILE A 126 9.46 3.90 -10.76
CA ILE A 126 10.79 4.48 -10.57
C ILE A 126 11.85 3.38 -10.41
N ALA A 127 11.60 2.39 -9.54
CA ALA A 127 12.52 1.31 -9.26
C ALA A 127 12.78 0.44 -10.49
N LEU A 128 11.75 0.11 -11.25
CA LEU A 128 11.83 -0.68 -12.48
C LEU A 128 12.59 0.06 -13.58
N SER A 129 12.46 1.38 -13.70
CA SER A 129 13.21 2.19 -14.68
C SER A 129 14.72 2.07 -14.50
N GLN A 130 15.20 1.76 -13.30
CA GLN A 130 16.62 1.60 -12.98
C GLN A 130 17.11 0.14 -13.10
N ARG A 131 16.18 -0.81 -13.27
CA ARG A 131 16.49 -2.25 -13.30
C ARG A 131 17.16 -2.71 -14.63
N GLY A 132 17.14 -1.87 -15.65
CA GLY A 132 17.62 -2.20 -16.99
C GLY A 132 16.60 -3.07 -17.75
N GLN A 133 17.10 -3.93 -18.69
CA GLN A 133 16.26 -4.73 -19.59
C GLN A 133 15.84 -6.09 -18.98
N LYS A 134 15.85 -6.25 -17.65
CA LYS A 134 15.36 -7.50 -17.05
C LYS A 134 13.84 -7.57 -17.22
N PRO A 135 13.30 -8.72 -17.68
CA PRO A 135 11.85 -8.85 -17.83
C PRO A 135 11.16 -8.72 -16.47
N ILE A 136 9.99 -8.12 -16.49
CA ILE A 136 9.11 -8.04 -15.31
C ILE A 136 8.29 -9.37 -15.34
N PRO A 137 8.18 -10.08 -14.20
CA PRO A 137 7.34 -11.25 -14.08
C PRO A 137 5.88 -10.97 -14.43
N ALA A 138 5.16 -11.96 -14.94
CA ALA A 138 3.77 -11.80 -15.35
C ALA A 138 2.86 -11.45 -14.16
N ASP A 139 3.08 -12.12 -13.02
CA ASP A 139 2.29 -11.90 -11.80
C ASP A 139 2.51 -10.48 -11.27
N THR A 140 3.75 -9.95 -11.34
CA THR A 140 4.03 -8.54 -11.02
C THR A 140 3.26 -7.58 -11.94
N LEU A 141 3.16 -7.87 -13.25
CA LEU A 141 2.41 -7.02 -14.18
C LEU A 141 0.92 -7.01 -13.87
N GLU A 142 0.34 -8.18 -13.57
CA GLU A 142 -1.06 -8.31 -13.18
C GLU A 142 -1.36 -7.51 -11.91
N ILE A 143 -0.51 -7.62 -10.88
CA ILE A 143 -0.65 -6.84 -9.64
C ILE A 143 -0.58 -5.33 -9.91
N ILE A 144 0.31 -4.87 -10.81
CA ILE A 144 0.39 -3.46 -11.19
C ILE A 144 -0.92 -2.99 -11.84
N GLU A 145 -1.47 -3.78 -12.77
CA GLU A 145 -2.74 -3.47 -13.44
C GLU A 145 -3.89 -3.40 -12.44
N ASP A 146 -3.97 -4.34 -11.51
CA ASP A 146 -5.00 -4.36 -10.47
C ASP A 146 -4.87 -3.18 -9.50
N PHE A 147 -3.65 -2.82 -9.08
CA PHE A 147 -3.42 -1.66 -8.21
C PHE A 147 -3.79 -0.35 -8.91
N GLN A 148 -3.52 -0.22 -10.20
CA GLN A 148 -3.98 0.93 -11.00
C GLN A 148 -5.50 0.98 -11.13
N ALA A 149 -6.17 -0.17 -11.21
CA ALA A 149 -7.62 -0.23 -11.21
C ALA A 149 -8.21 0.20 -9.87
N ILE A 150 -7.60 -0.19 -8.74
CA ILE A 150 -8.00 0.23 -7.39
C ILE A 150 -7.83 1.74 -7.22
N GLU A 151 -6.68 2.31 -7.62
CA GLU A 151 -6.42 3.75 -7.61
C GLU A 151 -7.47 4.52 -8.45
N SER A 152 -7.79 4.01 -9.65
CA SER A 152 -8.71 4.67 -10.58
C SER A 152 -10.16 4.63 -10.12
N ALA A 153 -10.55 3.63 -9.32
CA ALA A 153 -11.92 3.49 -8.83
C ALA A 153 -12.34 4.67 -7.93
N ASP A 154 -11.39 5.25 -7.17
CA ASP A 154 -11.63 6.42 -6.33
C ASP A 154 -11.75 7.73 -7.14
N SER A 155 -11.05 7.82 -8.27
CA SER A 155 -11.06 9.04 -9.12
C SER A 155 -12.38 9.30 -9.83
N GLY A 156 -13.27 8.30 -9.89
CA GLY A 156 -14.54 8.32 -10.63
C GLY A 156 -15.75 8.87 -9.87
N GLU A 157 -15.68 9.07 -8.55
CA GLU A 157 -16.86 9.46 -7.77
C GLU A 157 -17.25 10.95 -7.86
N SER A 158 -16.47 11.79 -8.54
CA SER A 158 -16.88 13.19 -8.78
C SER A 158 -17.97 13.35 -9.85
N ASP A 159 -18.29 12.31 -10.66
CA ASP A 159 -19.26 12.36 -11.75
C ASP A 159 -20.45 11.38 -11.63
N MET A 160 -20.53 10.59 -10.56
CA MET A 160 -21.56 9.54 -10.45
C MET A 160 -22.65 9.81 -9.41
N GLN A 161 -23.40 10.90 -9.55
CA GLN A 161 -24.79 10.93 -9.07
C GLN A 161 -25.79 10.31 -10.07
N GLN A 162 -25.33 9.74 -11.19
CA GLN A 162 -26.18 9.02 -12.16
C GLN A 162 -25.42 7.84 -12.77
N GLY A 163 -25.49 6.64 -12.17
CA GLY A 163 -25.09 5.47 -12.93
C GLY A 163 -24.52 4.25 -12.22
N THR A 164 -24.74 4.04 -10.93
CA THR A 164 -24.22 2.89 -10.20
C THR A 164 -25.05 1.59 -10.39
N GLN A 165 -25.30 1.17 -11.63
CA GLN A 165 -25.86 -0.16 -11.92
C GLN A 165 -25.15 -0.94 -13.03
N GLY A 166 -24.01 -0.47 -13.55
CA GLY A 166 -23.43 -1.02 -14.77
C GLY A 166 -22.05 -1.69 -14.69
N ALA A 167 -21.30 -1.54 -13.64
CA ALA A 167 -19.88 -1.93 -13.62
C ALA A 167 -19.54 -3.24 -12.87
N LEU A 168 -20.47 -3.84 -12.16
CA LEU A 168 -20.25 -5.11 -11.43
C LEU A 168 -20.87 -6.35 -12.12
N GLN A 169 -21.19 -6.25 -13.40
CA GLN A 169 -21.77 -7.37 -14.16
C GLN A 169 -20.82 -7.83 -15.26
N ARG A 170 -19.69 -8.44 -14.90
CA ARG A 170 -18.90 -9.28 -15.81
C ARG A 170 -18.98 -10.74 -15.35
N ASP A 171 -19.89 -11.41 -16.04
CA ASP A 171 -19.92 -12.81 -16.44
C ASP A 171 -19.42 -13.90 -15.47
N PHE A 172 -20.32 -14.34 -14.59
CA PHE A 172 -20.42 -15.76 -14.26
C PHE A 172 -21.51 -16.39 -15.12
N PRO A 173 -21.28 -17.56 -15.74
CA PRO A 173 -22.26 -18.19 -16.61
C PRO A 173 -23.50 -18.63 -15.84
N PRO A 174 -24.73 -18.53 -16.45
CA PRO A 174 -25.97 -18.81 -15.76
C PRO A 174 -26.12 -20.31 -15.49
N ARG A 175 -26.34 -20.65 -14.23
CA ARG A 175 -26.77 -21.98 -13.82
C ARG A 175 -28.27 -22.12 -14.18
N SER A 176 -28.58 -23.18 -14.93
CA SER A 176 -29.90 -23.55 -15.44
C SER A 176 -30.99 -23.52 -14.38
N LYS A 177 -32.11 -22.88 -14.78
CA LYS A 177 -33.38 -22.94 -14.08
C LYS A 177 -34.02 -24.32 -14.28
N ASP A 178 -34.28 -25.02 -13.20
CA ASP A 178 -35.37 -25.94 -13.11
C ASP A 178 -36.23 -25.55 -11.90
N GLY A 179 -37.51 -25.42 -12.18
CA GLY A 179 -38.52 -24.91 -11.23
C GLY A 179 -38.96 -25.96 -10.23
N SER A 180 -39.15 -25.48 -9.02
CA SER A 180 -40.27 -25.96 -8.16
C SER A 180 -40.57 -24.87 -7.14
N GLU A 181 -41.80 -24.36 -7.21
CA GLU A 181 -42.39 -23.49 -6.20
C GLU A 181 -42.51 -24.26 -4.89
N SER A 182 -42.00 -23.69 -3.80
CA SER A 182 -42.45 -24.00 -2.45
C SER A 182 -42.36 -22.71 -1.64
N GLU A 183 -43.58 -22.23 -1.29
CA GLU A 183 -43.82 -21.18 -0.30
C GLU A 183 -43.33 -21.70 1.06
N ASP A 184 -42.23 -21.14 1.54
CA ASP A 184 -41.91 -21.06 2.94
C ASP A 184 -41.20 -19.75 3.20
N GLY A 185 -41.82 -18.91 4.03
CA GLY A 185 -41.36 -17.57 4.38
C GLY A 185 -40.05 -17.61 5.15
N GLN A 186 -38.96 -17.71 4.43
CA GLN A 186 -37.61 -17.47 4.95
C GLN A 186 -37.33 -15.98 4.83
N VAL A 187 -37.37 -15.32 5.98
CA VAL A 187 -36.86 -13.96 6.12
C VAL A 187 -35.39 -14.00 5.67
N VAL A 188 -35.17 -13.69 4.41
CA VAL A 188 -33.84 -13.38 3.90
C VAL A 188 -33.41 -12.13 4.66
N GLY A 189 -32.53 -12.32 5.65
CA GLY A 189 -31.95 -11.21 6.39
C GLY A 189 -31.40 -10.22 5.38
N VAL A 190 -31.90 -8.99 5.44
CA VAL A 190 -31.32 -7.87 4.72
C VAL A 190 -29.89 -7.74 5.29
N ILE A 191 -28.91 -8.30 4.58
CA ILE A 191 -27.50 -8.07 4.92
C ILE A 191 -27.31 -6.57 4.80
N ASP A 192 -26.94 -5.93 5.90
CA ASP A 192 -26.73 -4.49 5.94
C ASP A 192 -25.65 -4.15 4.89
N THR A 193 -25.95 -3.21 4.00
CA THR A 193 -25.02 -2.78 2.94
C THR A 193 -23.70 -2.28 3.51
N GLY A 194 -23.68 -1.78 4.75
CA GLY A 194 -22.47 -1.41 5.48
C GLY A 194 -21.58 -2.61 5.82
N GLU A 195 -22.17 -3.72 6.30
CA GLU A 195 -21.41 -4.93 6.60
C GLU A 195 -20.77 -5.55 5.34
N GLN A 196 -21.50 -5.53 4.22
CA GLN A 196 -20.94 -5.98 2.94
C GLN A 196 -19.76 -5.13 2.47
N GLN A 197 -19.84 -3.81 2.64
CA GLN A 197 -18.75 -2.90 2.27
C GLN A 197 -17.51 -3.13 3.15
N GLU A 198 -17.70 -3.40 4.44
CA GLU A 198 -16.59 -3.75 5.35
C GLU A 198 -15.88 -5.04 4.94
N VAL A 199 -16.66 -6.08 4.60
CA VAL A 199 -16.09 -7.35 4.12
C VAL A 199 -15.29 -7.12 2.84
N MET A 200 -15.85 -6.42 1.85
CA MET A 200 -15.18 -6.13 0.59
C MET A 200 -13.90 -5.31 0.79
N TYR A 201 -13.93 -4.32 1.68
CA TYR A 201 -12.74 -3.53 2.01
C TYR A 201 -11.63 -4.40 2.61
N ASN A 202 -11.96 -5.27 3.56
CA ASN A 202 -10.99 -6.15 4.20
C ASN A 202 -10.38 -7.15 3.21
N GLU A 203 -11.17 -7.70 2.29
CA GLU A 203 -10.69 -8.57 1.22
C GLU A 203 -9.73 -7.81 0.28
N LEU A 204 -10.08 -6.59 -0.08
CA LEU A 204 -9.26 -5.75 -0.95
C LEU A 204 -7.94 -5.31 -0.26
N LEU A 205 -8.01 -4.95 1.02
CA LEU A 205 -6.84 -4.62 1.83
C LEU A 205 -5.86 -5.80 1.92
N GLU A 206 -6.40 -7.00 2.16
CA GLU A 206 -5.58 -8.21 2.21
C GLU A 206 -4.98 -8.55 0.85
N TYR A 207 -5.74 -8.38 -0.24
CA TYR A 207 -5.23 -8.53 -1.59
C TYR A 207 -4.05 -7.60 -1.86
N VAL A 208 -4.17 -6.32 -1.52
CA VAL A 208 -3.09 -5.33 -1.68
C VAL A 208 -1.88 -5.70 -0.83
N ARG A 209 -2.10 -6.10 0.43
CA ARG A 209 -1.04 -6.54 1.34
C ARG A 209 -0.23 -7.70 0.74
N VAL A 210 -0.91 -8.74 0.28
CA VAL A 210 -0.29 -9.92 -0.32
C VAL A 210 0.39 -9.56 -1.65
N GLY A 211 -0.23 -8.72 -2.47
CA GLY A 211 0.33 -8.24 -3.73
C GLY A 211 1.68 -7.55 -3.54
N VAL A 212 1.80 -6.66 -2.54
CA VAL A 212 3.09 -6.01 -2.20
C VAL A 212 4.17 -7.05 -1.87
N LEU A 213 3.84 -8.05 -1.05
CA LEU A 213 4.79 -9.10 -0.64
C LEU A 213 5.21 -9.99 -1.82
N LEU A 214 4.29 -10.32 -2.72
CA LEU A 214 4.59 -11.09 -3.94
C LEU A 214 5.53 -10.30 -4.88
N VAL A 215 5.23 -9.04 -5.13
CA VAL A 215 6.09 -8.17 -5.95
C VAL A 215 7.47 -8.03 -5.33
N LEU A 216 7.56 -7.87 -4.01
CA LEU A 216 8.83 -7.82 -3.29
C LEU A 216 9.63 -9.10 -3.50
N GLU A 217 9.01 -10.27 -3.36
CA GLU A 217 9.70 -11.55 -3.52
C GLU A 217 10.21 -11.77 -4.94
N GLU A 218 9.41 -11.42 -5.95
CA GLU A 218 9.78 -11.57 -7.36
C GLU A 218 10.87 -10.61 -7.83
N LEU A 219 10.87 -9.39 -7.30
CA LEU A 219 11.74 -8.32 -7.75
C LEU A 219 12.93 -8.07 -6.83
N ARG A 220 12.97 -8.70 -5.68
CA ARG A 220 13.99 -8.49 -4.65
C ARG A 220 15.39 -8.38 -5.25
N PRO A 221 16.15 -7.32 -4.94
CA PRO A 221 17.52 -7.20 -5.44
C PRO A 221 18.36 -8.37 -4.93
N VAL A 222 19.01 -9.09 -5.85
CA VAL A 222 19.94 -10.16 -5.47
C VAL A 222 21.08 -9.53 -4.69
N THR A 223 21.09 -9.71 -3.38
CA THR A 223 22.25 -9.38 -2.55
C THR A 223 23.35 -10.37 -2.91
N ASN A 224 24.32 -9.95 -3.72
CA ASN A 224 25.55 -10.71 -3.91
C ASN A 224 26.27 -10.76 -2.56
N VAL A 225 25.97 -11.78 -1.77
CA VAL A 225 26.84 -12.19 -0.67
C VAL A 225 28.12 -12.66 -1.34
N THR A 226 29.10 -11.76 -1.44
CA THR A 226 30.45 -12.12 -1.84
C THR A 226 30.92 -13.16 -0.85
N GLN A 227 30.91 -14.43 -1.23
CA GLN A 227 31.56 -15.48 -0.47
C GLN A 227 33.02 -15.09 -0.33
N VAL A 228 33.39 -14.55 0.82
CA VAL A 228 34.78 -14.43 1.22
C VAL A 228 35.30 -15.87 1.34
N LYS A 229 36.02 -16.31 0.33
CA LYS A 229 36.70 -17.60 0.30
C LYS A 229 37.74 -17.53 1.42
N PRO A 230 37.70 -18.42 2.45
CA PRO A 230 38.73 -18.47 3.45
C PRO A 230 40.05 -18.90 2.78
N SER A 231 41.10 -18.10 2.99
CA SER A 231 42.48 -18.39 2.59
C SER A 231 43.10 -19.45 3.49
#